data_0b4d716d1900db2d52a1280fc3d190f8
#
_entry.id   0b4d716d1900db2d52a1280fc3d190f8
#
_cell.length_a   1.000
_cell.length_b   1.000
_cell.length_c   1.000
_cell.angle_alpha   90.00
_cell.angle_beta   90.00
_cell.angle_gamma   90.00
#
_symmetry.space_group_name_H-M   'P 1'
#
loop_
_entity.id
_entity.type
_entity.pdbx_description
1 polymer ?
#
loop_
_entity_poly.entity_id
_entity_poly.type
_entity_poly.pdbx_seq_one_letter_code
_entity_poly.pdbx_strand_id
1 'polypeptide(L)'
;ALFIRETTSISNHTYRFARRAQQEGMPVIDDPLSMIRCTNKVYLNELMAANKVPVPPTVMIAGQADLQLAADRLGFPLVLKIPDSAFSRGVKKASTFEELSRLARDWLEGSDLLIAQKFIPTEFDWRIGVLGGQPLFAVQYLMAKKHWQIVHHKASGKPDQGGFRSFTLKQAPPEVVETAVRAARCIGDGLYGVDLKETKDG
;
A
#
# COMPACT_ATOMS: atom_id res chain seq x y z
N ALA A 1 -22.35 11.93 -12.23
CA ALA A 1 -21.18 11.40 -11.51
C ALA A 1 -20.35 10.50 -12.44
N LEU A 2 -19.05 10.48 -12.27
CA LEU A 2 -18.13 9.56 -12.94
C LEU A 2 -17.58 8.56 -11.93
N PHE A 3 -17.73 7.28 -12.21
CA PHE A 3 -17.10 6.21 -11.43
C PHE A 3 -16.09 5.45 -12.30
N ILE A 4 -14.80 5.64 -12.03
CA ILE A 4 -13.71 5.02 -12.77
C ILE A 4 -13.51 3.59 -12.24
N ARG A 5 -13.79 2.59 -13.09
CA ARG A 5 -13.73 1.16 -12.74
C ARG A 5 -12.52 0.45 -13.33
N GLU A 6 -11.40 1.12 -13.37
CA GLU A 6 -10.12 0.55 -13.79
C GLU A 6 -9.00 1.04 -12.86
N THR A 7 -7.83 0.45 -12.98
CA THR A 7 -6.69 0.88 -12.18
C THR A 7 -6.32 2.31 -12.52
N THR A 8 -6.43 3.19 -11.54
CA THR A 8 -6.13 4.60 -11.68
C THR A 8 -4.62 4.85 -11.65
N SER A 9 -4.17 5.81 -12.47
CA SER A 9 -2.79 6.24 -12.51
C SER A 9 -2.70 7.71 -12.94
N ILE A 10 -1.80 8.47 -12.32
CA ILE A 10 -1.56 9.87 -12.67
C ILE A 10 -0.95 10.06 -14.07
N SER A 11 -0.36 9.00 -14.63
CA SER A 11 0.33 9.03 -15.92
C SER A 11 -0.56 8.64 -17.12
N ASN A 12 -1.81 8.21 -16.90
CA ASN A 12 -2.69 7.73 -17.96
C ASN A 12 -3.99 8.53 -18.09
N HIS A 13 -4.91 8.03 -18.92
CA HIS A 13 -6.20 8.66 -19.20
C HIS A 13 -7.12 8.75 -17.97
N THR A 14 -7.01 7.85 -16.99
CA THR A 14 -7.90 7.86 -15.81
C THR A 14 -7.78 9.16 -15.04
N TYR A 15 -6.56 9.66 -14.83
CA TYR A 15 -6.33 10.94 -14.18
C TYR A 15 -6.87 12.12 -15.01
N ARG A 16 -6.68 12.08 -16.34
CA ARG A 16 -7.19 13.13 -17.24
C ARG A 16 -8.71 13.20 -17.22
N PHE A 17 -9.39 12.06 -17.26
CA PHE A 17 -10.86 12.02 -17.15
C PHE A 17 -11.35 12.48 -15.78
N ALA A 18 -10.70 12.06 -14.68
CA ALA A 18 -11.02 12.51 -13.34
C ALA A 18 -10.90 14.04 -13.22
N ARG A 19 -9.79 14.60 -13.70
CA ARG A 19 -9.55 16.04 -13.76
C ARG A 19 -10.64 16.78 -14.55
N ARG A 20 -11.00 16.27 -15.73
CA ARG A 20 -12.04 16.86 -16.56
C ARG A 20 -13.39 16.83 -15.86
N ALA A 21 -13.78 15.68 -15.31
CA ALA A 21 -15.04 15.56 -14.57
C ALA A 21 -15.11 16.55 -13.39
N GLN A 22 -14.03 16.69 -12.63
CA GLN A 22 -13.96 17.65 -11.55
C GLN A 22 -14.10 19.11 -12.02
N GLN A 23 -13.45 19.47 -13.14
CA GLN A 23 -13.57 20.82 -13.73
C GLN A 23 -14.98 21.15 -14.18
N GLU A 24 -15.74 20.15 -14.62
CA GLU A 24 -17.16 20.29 -14.99
C GLU A 24 -18.10 20.21 -13.77
N GLY A 25 -17.57 20.23 -12.54
CA GLY A 25 -18.38 20.13 -11.32
C GLY A 25 -19.03 18.77 -11.09
N MET A 26 -18.56 17.73 -11.78
CA MET A 26 -19.10 16.38 -11.70
C MET A 26 -18.45 15.62 -10.54
N PRO A 27 -19.20 15.02 -9.62
CA PRO A 27 -18.65 14.10 -8.63
C PRO A 27 -17.92 12.94 -9.32
N VAL A 28 -16.70 12.65 -8.89
CA VAL A 28 -15.86 11.61 -9.49
C VAL A 28 -15.21 10.73 -8.44
N ILE A 29 -15.18 9.44 -8.68
CA ILE A 29 -14.47 8.39 -7.92
C ILE A 29 -13.61 7.59 -8.92
N ASP A 30 -12.28 7.51 -8.79
CA ASP A 30 -11.45 8.23 -7.80
C ASP A 30 -11.25 9.68 -8.24
N ASP A 31 -11.23 10.59 -7.29
CA ASP A 31 -10.92 11.99 -7.58
C ASP A 31 -9.41 12.20 -7.80
N PRO A 32 -9.01 13.28 -8.52
CA PRO A 32 -7.61 13.50 -8.88
C PRO A 32 -6.66 13.65 -7.68
N LEU A 33 -7.13 14.24 -6.57
CA LEU A 33 -6.30 14.43 -5.39
C LEU A 33 -6.05 13.10 -4.67
N SER A 34 -7.07 12.26 -4.57
CA SER A 34 -6.94 10.90 -4.04
C SER A 34 -5.97 10.05 -4.87
N MET A 35 -6.03 10.16 -6.21
CA MET A 35 -5.07 9.48 -7.08
C MET A 35 -3.63 9.89 -6.76
N ILE A 36 -3.35 11.19 -6.64
CA ILE A 36 -2.02 11.71 -6.31
C ILE A 36 -1.56 11.20 -4.95
N ARG A 37 -2.41 11.31 -3.92
CA ARG A 37 -2.08 10.91 -2.55
C ARG A 37 -1.80 9.41 -2.40
N CYS A 38 -2.49 8.57 -3.17
CA CYS A 38 -2.38 7.12 -3.06
C CYS A 38 -1.34 6.51 -4.00
N THR A 39 -0.93 7.19 -5.08
CA THR A 39 0.01 6.65 -6.07
C THR A 39 1.42 6.53 -5.50
N ASN A 40 1.92 7.56 -4.83
CA ASN A 40 3.28 7.59 -4.30
C ASN A 40 3.32 7.10 -2.85
N LYS A 41 4.00 5.97 -2.62
CA LYS A 41 4.09 5.34 -1.29
C LYS A 41 4.91 6.13 -0.28
N VAL A 42 5.86 6.97 -0.73
CA VAL A 42 6.62 7.87 0.16
C VAL A 42 5.66 8.90 0.74
N TYR A 43 4.97 9.62 -0.15
CA TYR A 43 3.99 10.63 0.26
C TYR A 43 2.90 10.03 1.16
N LEU A 44 2.36 8.86 0.79
CA LEU A 44 1.34 8.18 1.57
C LEU A 44 1.85 7.83 2.98
N ASN A 45 3.08 7.31 3.09
CA ASN A 45 3.68 6.98 4.38
C ASN A 45 3.86 8.21 5.27
N GLU A 46 4.38 9.30 4.72
CA GLU A 46 4.56 10.58 5.42
C GLU A 46 3.21 11.18 5.85
N LEU A 47 2.20 11.14 4.98
CA LEU A 47 0.87 11.63 5.28
C LEU A 47 0.24 10.85 6.44
N MET A 48 0.34 9.52 6.43
CA MET A 48 -0.16 8.68 7.53
C MET A 48 0.58 8.97 8.84
N ALA A 49 1.91 9.03 8.80
CA ALA A 49 2.74 9.30 9.98
C ALA A 49 2.45 10.68 10.58
N ALA A 50 2.32 11.73 9.77
CA ALA A 50 1.99 13.09 10.20
C ALA A 50 0.60 13.16 10.90
N ASN A 51 -0.34 12.29 10.49
CA ASN A 51 -1.67 12.19 11.08
C ASN A 51 -1.76 11.11 12.19
N LYS A 52 -0.63 10.57 12.65
CA LYS A 52 -0.56 9.55 13.71
C LYS A 52 -1.36 8.28 13.38
N VAL A 53 -1.51 7.97 12.10
CA VAL A 53 -2.00 6.67 11.65
C VAL A 53 -0.84 5.68 11.71
N PRO A 54 -0.99 4.52 12.37
CA PRO A 54 0.10 3.53 12.46
C PRO A 54 0.56 3.09 11.07
N VAL A 55 1.87 3.10 10.86
CA VAL A 55 2.52 2.56 9.65
C VAL A 55 3.69 1.68 10.07
N PRO A 56 4.03 0.65 9.30
CA PRO A 56 5.23 -0.13 9.59
C PRO A 56 6.48 0.76 9.59
N PRO A 57 7.45 0.54 10.49
CA PRO A 57 8.72 1.27 10.49
C PRO A 57 9.35 1.30 9.10
N THR A 58 9.72 2.49 8.65
CA THR A 58 10.12 2.76 7.27
C THR A 58 11.37 3.62 7.22
N VAL A 59 12.26 3.33 6.27
CA VAL A 59 13.46 4.15 5.93
C VAL A 59 13.44 4.39 4.44
N MET A 60 13.64 5.62 4.00
CA MET A 60 13.84 5.97 2.60
C MET A 60 15.30 5.73 2.22
N ILE A 61 15.53 5.19 1.03
CA ILE A 61 16.85 4.89 0.49
C ILE A 61 17.03 5.67 -0.80
N ALA A 62 17.96 6.62 -0.80
CA ALA A 62 18.40 7.36 -1.97
C ALA A 62 19.82 6.95 -2.44
N GLY A 63 20.55 6.25 -1.58
CA GLY A 63 21.93 5.84 -1.89
C GLY A 63 22.49 4.82 -0.91
N GLN A 64 23.75 4.51 -1.09
CA GLN A 64 24.44 3.43 -0.33
C GLN A 64 24.48 3.69 1.18
N ALA A 65 24.61 4.96 1.61
CA ALA A 65 24.64 5.30 3.03
C ALA A 65 23.33 4.95 3.77
N ASP A 66 22.21 5.01 3.07
CA ASP A 66 20.90 4.74 3.65
C ASP A 66 20.65 3.24 3.87
N LEU A 67 21.39 2.37 3.16
CA LEU A 67 21.25 0.91 3.31
C LEU A 67 21.65 0.45 4.71
N GLN A 68 22.75 0.99 5.23
CA GLN A 68 23.17 0.66 6.59
C GLN A 68 22.17 1.16 7.62
N LEU A 69 21.67 2.38 7.45
CA LEU A 69 20.64 2.96 8.31
C LEU A 69 19.36 2.10 8.29
N ALA A 70 18.95 1.61 7.12
CA ALA A 70 17.79 0.74 6.99
C ALA A 70 18.01 -0.61 7.70
N ALA A 71 19.18 -1.22 7.54
CA ALA A 71 19.54 -2.47 8.21
C ALA A 71 19.53 -2.32 9.72
N ASP A 72 20.14 -1.24 10.24
CA ASP A 72 20.26 -0.99 11.68
C ASP A 72 18.90 -0.69 12.34
N ARG A 73 18.03 0.07 11.65
CA ARG A 73 16.73 0.47 12.20
C ARG A 73 15.64 -0.58 12.04
N LEU A 74 15.63 -1.30 10.92
CA LEU A 74 14.53 -2.21 10.59
C LEU A 74 14.85 -3.66 10.91
N GLY A 75 16.13 -4.04 10.87
CA GLY A 75 16.57 -5.43 10.94
C GLY A 75 16.19 -6.23 9.71
N PHE A 76 16.53 -7.52 9.72
CA PHE A 76 16.16 -8.45 8.65
C PHE A 76 15.17 -9.52 9.16
N PRO A 77 14.28 -10.01 8.29
CA PRO A 77 14.07 -9.56 6.93
C PRO A 77 13.37 -8.19 6.86
N LEU A 78 13.62 -7.45 5.79
CA LEU A 78 12.89 -6.22 5.46
C LEU A 78 12.28 -6.29 4.05
N VAL A 79 11.37 -5.38 3.74
CA VAL A 79 10.70 -5.30 2.43
C VAL A 79 11.15 -4.03 1.73
N LEU A 80 11.72 -4.20 0.53
CA LEU A 80 12.08 -3.10 -0.35
C LEU A 80 10.98 -2.86 -1.37
N LYS A 81 10.65 -1.59 -1.61
CA LYS A 81 9.56 -1.19 -2.51
C LYS A 81 9.98 -0.02 -3.40
N ILE A 82 9.54 -0.05 -4.66
CA ILE A 82 9.58 1.10 -5.56
C ILE A 82 8.37 1.99 -5.24
N PRO A 83 8.52 3.32 -5.07
CA PRO A 83 7.44 4.22 -4.65
C PRO A 83 6.19 4.14 -5.50
N ASP A 84 6.32 4.21 -6.82
CA ASP A 84 5.21 4.34 -7.76
C ASP A 84 4.74 2.99 -8.34
N SER A 85 5.01 1.88 -7.65
CA SER A 85 4.61 0.54 -8.07
C SER A 85 3.27 0.11 -7.48
N ALA A 86 2.53 -0.74 -8.20
CA ALA A 86 1.25 -1.30 -7.77
C ALA A 86 1.21 -2.83 -7.93
N PHE A 87 0.22 -3.50 -7.33
CA PHE A 87 -0.05 -4.94 -7.47
C PHE A 87 1.14 -5.84 -7.13
N SER A 88 1.84 -5.57 -6.03
CA SER A 88 3.04 -6.30 -5.59
C SER A 88 4.21 -6.29 -6.61
N ARG A 89 4.10 -5.56 -7.71
CA ARG A 89 5.22 -5.29 -8.61
C ARG A 89 6.17 -4.29 -7.94
N GLY A 90 7.47 -4.48 -8.12
CA GLY A 90 8.44 -3.60 -7.43
C GLY A 90 8.39 -3.72 -5.90
N VAL A 91 8.06 -4.90 -5.36
CA VAL A 91 8.09 -5.22 -3.93
C VAL A 91 8.86 -6.52 -3.75
N LYS A 92 9.96 -6.49 -3.00
CA LYS A 92 10.80 -7.67 -2.70
C LYS A 92 11.20 -7.69 -1.24
N LYS A 93 11.36 -8.88 -0.70
CA LYS A 93 11.89 -9.12 0.63
C LYS A 93 13.40 -9.35 0.52
N ALA A 94 14.17 -8.69 1.37
CA ALA A 94 15.59 -8.92 1.58
C ALA A 94 15.78 -9.56 2.96
N SER A 95 16.52 -10.67 3.01
CA SER A 95 16.80 -11.42 4.23
C SER A 95 18.19 -11.13 4.77
N THR A 96 19.06 -10.55 3.96
CA THR A 96 20.43 -10.18 4.33
C THR A 96 20.80 -8.82 3.76
N PHE A 97 21.90 -8.24 4.26
CA PHE A 97 22.43 -6.97 3.75
C PHE A 97 22.89 -7.06 2.30
N GLU A 98 23.44 -8.20 1.90
CA GLU A 98 23.88 -8.46 0.52
C GLU A 98 22.69 -8.45 -0.44
N GLU A 99 21.56 -9.10 -0.05
CA GLU A 99 20.33 -9.08 -0.84
C GLU A 99 19.77 -7.66 -0.95
N LEU A 100 19.74 -6.91 0.16
CA LEU A 100 19.32 -5.51 0.18
C LEU A 100 20.16 -4.67 -0.77
N SER A 101 21.49 -4.75 -0.66
CA SER A 101 22.44 -3.98 -1.46
C SER A 101 22.32 -4.27 -2.95
N ARG A 102 22.14 -5.55 -3.32
CA ARG A 102 21.92 -5.95 -4.71
C ARG A 102 20.63 -5.39 -5.26
N LEU A 103 19.52 -5.59 -4.53
CA LEU A 103 18.19 -5.09 -4.95
C LEU A 103 18.14 -3.57 -5.06
N ALA A 104 18.77 -2.87 -4.12
CA ALA A 104 18.82 -1.41 -4.13
C ALA A 104 19.62 -0.88 -5.32
N ARG A 105 20.77 -1.48 -5.62
CA ARG A 105 21.58 -1.12 -6.79
C ARG A 105 20.77 -1.25 -8.07
N ASP A 106 20.15 -2.42 -8.28
CA ASP A 106 19.38 -2.72 -9.49
C ASP A 106 18.19 -1.74 -9.65
N TRP A 107 17.57 -1.35 -8.55
CA TRP A 107 16.35 -0.53 -8.61
C TRP A 107 16.59 0.97 -8.60
N LEU A 108 17.70 1.44 -8.00
CA LEU A 108 18.09 2.85 -8.04
C LEU A 108 18.58 3.30 -9.43
N GLU A 109 18.84 2.37 -10.36
CA GLU A 109 19.07 2.72 -11.77
C GLU A 109 17.80 3.31 -12.43
N GLY A 110 16.62 2.95 -11.95
CA GLY A 110 15.33 3.39 -12.52
C GLY A 110 14.41 4.15 -11.57
N SER A 111 14.86 4.42 -10.35
CA SER A 111 14.07 5.14 -9.33
C SER A 111 14.99 5.98 -8.45
N ASP A 112 14.66 7.25 -8.27
CA ASP A 112 15.45 8.17 -7.42
C ASP A 112 15.41 7.78 -5.94
N LEU A 113 14.37 7.06 -5.52
CA LEU A 113 14.13 6.64 -4.14
C LEU A 113 13.59 5.22 -4.08
N LEU A 114 13.92 4.51 -3.01
CA LEU A 114 13.29 3.26 -2.62
C LEU A 114 12.78 3.37 -1.17
N ILE A 115 11.82 2.51 -0.85
CA ILE A 115 11.27 2.40 0.49
C ILE A 115 11.71 1.07 1.08
N ALA A 116 12.48 1.10 2.17
CA ALA A 116 12.72 -0.05 3.03
C ALA A 116 11.73 -0.02 4.19
N GLN A 117 11.03 -1.11 4.41
CA GLN A 117 10.02 -1.22 5.45
C GLN A 117 10.22 -2.50 6.26
N LYS A 118 10.01 -2.43 7.58
CA LYS A 118 10.07 -3.60 8.45
C LYS A 118 9.13 -4.69 7.94
N PHE A 119 9.63 -5.90 7.80
CA PHE A 119 8.78 -7.03 7.45
C PHE A 119 7.93 -7.44 8.65
N ILE A 120 6.62 -7.42 8.49
CA ILE A 120 5.65 -7.86 9.49
C ILE A 120 4.97 -9.12 8.93
N PRO A 121 5.29 -10.31 9.47
CA PRO A 121 4.66 -11.54 9.04
C PRO A 121 3.22 -11.60 9.54
N THR A 122 2.27 -11.86 8.65
CA THR A 122 0.87 -12.05 8.96
C THR A 122 0.32 -13.20 8.10
N GLU A 123 -0.71 -13.89 8.58
CA GLU A 123 -1.40 -14.95 7.82
C GLU A 123 -2.39 -14.36 6.82
N PHE A 124 -2.86 -13.14 7.09
CA PHE A 124 -3.77 -12.37 6.26
C PHE A 124 -3.50 -10.87 6.44
N ASP A 125 -4.02 -10.09 5.52
CA ASP A 125 -4.16 -8.64 5.67
C ASP A 125 -5.65 -8.28 5.68
N TRP A 126 -6.04 -7.36 6.55
CA TRP A 126 -7.36 -6.76 6.50
C TRP A 126 -7.45 -5.79 5.33
N ARG A 127 -8.59 -5.81 4.64
CA ARG A 127 -9.02 -4.72 3.77
C ARG A 127 -10.35 -4.20 4.24
N ILE A 128 -10.36 -2.94 4.66
CA ILE A 128 -11.56 -2.22 5.03
C ILE A 128 -11.92 -1.25 3.91
N GLY A 129 -13.11 -1.43 3.34
CA GLY A 129 -13.68 -0.44 2.40
C GLY A 129 -14.23 0.74 3.19
N VAL A 130 -13.88 1.96 2.76
CA VAL A 130 -14.37 3.19 3.36
C VAL A 130 -14.91 4.09 2.26
N LEU A 131 -16.12 4.60 2.42
CA LEU A 131 -16.77 5.53 1.49
C LEU A 131 -17.24 6.76 2.27
N GLY A 132 -16.83 7.96 1.85
CA GLY A 132 -17.25 9.21 2.50
C GLY A 132 -16.91 9.22 4.00
N GLY A 133 -15.77 8.66 4.39
CA GLY A 133 -15.35 8.55 5.80
C GLY A 133 -16.15 7.55 6.64
N GLN A 134 -17.02 6.72 6.03
CA GLN A 134 -17.80 5.68 6.69
C GLN A 134 -17.30 4.30 6.26
N PRO A 135 -17.13 3.32 7.19
CA PRO A 135 -16.74 1.98 6.85
C PRO A 135 -17.87 1.27 6.08
N LEU A 136 -17.54 0.57 5.01
CA LEU A 136 -18.49 -0.06 4.10
C LEU A 136 -18.46 -1.59 4.17
N PHE A 137 -17.28 -2.19 4.19
CA PHE A 137 -17.09 -3.64 4.28
C PHE A 137 -15.75 -3.99 4.93
N ALA A 138 -15.64 -5.22 5.43
CA ALA A 138 -14.42 -5.79 5.97
C ALA A 138 -14.11 -7.15 5.33
N VAL A 139 -12.86 -7.34 4.89
CA VAL A 139 -12.39 -8.57 4.26
C VAL A 139 -10.99 -8.90 4.78
N GLN A 140 -10.72 -10.16 5.06
CA GLN A 140 -9.36 -10.67 5.21
C GLN A 140 -8.89 -11.24 3.88
N TYR A 141 -7.76 -10.78 3.39
CA TYR A 141 -7.04 -11.40 2.29
C TYR A 141 -5.96 -12.32 2.82
N LEU A 142 -6.10 -13.61 2.54
CA LEU A 142 -5.13 -14.62 2.95
C LEU A 142 -3.87 -14.53 2.09
N MET A 143 -2.72 -14.83 2.69
CA MET A 143 -1.47 -14.92 1.93
C MET A 143 -1.54 -16.06 0.89
N ALA A 144 -0.90 -15.87 -0.25
CA ALA A 144 -0.75 -16.92 -1.26
C ALA A 144 -0.05 -18.14 -0.65
N LYS A 145 -0.40 -19.34 -1.12
CA LYS A 145 0.08 -20.59 -0.53
C LYS A 145 1.61 -20.63 -0.47
N LYS A 146 2.14 -20.79 0.74
CA LYS A 146 3.59 -20.79 1.03
C LYS A 146 4.31 -19.50 0.61
N HIS A 147 3.60 -18.37 0.58
CA HIS A 147 4.15 -17.06 0.24
C HIS A 147 3.75 -16.01 1.27
N TRP A 148 4.49 -14.93 1.34
CA TRP A 148 4.29 -13.83 2.30
C TRP A 148 3.49 -12.65 1.72
N GLN A 149 3.06 -12.75 0.46
CA GLN A 149 2.20 -11.77 -0.23
C GLN A 149 0.86 -12.42 -0.57
N ILE A 150 -0.17 -11.59 -0.67
CA ILE A 150 -1.52 -12.01 -1.10
C ILE A 150 -1.48 -12.49 -2.56
N VAL A 151 -0.71 -11.81 -3.41
CA VAL A 151 -0.51 -12.17 -4.82
C VAL A 151 0.94 -12.48 -5.07
N HIS A 152 1.23 -13.69 -5.55
CA HIS A 152 2.54 -14.13 -5.93
C HIS A 152 2.62 -14.33 -7.46
N HIS A 153 3.40 -13.50 -8.13
CA HIS A 153 3.65 -13.61 -9.57
C HIS A 153 4.68 -14.69 -9.85
N LYS A 154 4.23 -15.83 -10.38
CA LYS A 154 5.12 -16.93 -10.78
C LYS A 154 5.75 -16.68 -12.15
N ALA A 155 6.93 -17.25 -12.38
CA ALA A 155 7.59 -17.23 -13.69
C ALA A 155 6.74 -17.84 -14.83
N SER A 156 5.77 -18.71 -14.49
CA SER A 156 4.81 -19.30 -15.43
C SER A 156 3.71 -18.33 -15.93
N GLY A 157 3.71 -17.09 -15.47
CA GLY A 157 2.78 -16.03 -15.90
C GLY A 157 1.42 -16.05 -15.19
N LYS A 158 0.99 -17.16 -14.57
CA LYS A 158 -0.25 -17.18 -13.76
C LYS A 158 0.05 -16.77 -12.32
N PRO A 159 -0.61 -15.71 -11.80
CA PRO A 159 -0.46 -15.35 -10.39
C PRO A 159 -1.07 -16.43 -9.50
N ASP A 160 -0.40 -16.73 -8.39
CA ASP A 160 -0.96 -17.46 -7.27
C ASP A 160 -1.55 -16.43 -6.30
N GLN A 161 -2.81 -16.57 -5.95
CA GLN A 161 -3.51 -15.63 -5.08
C GLN A 161 -4.06 -16.39 -3.89
N GLY A 162 -3.95 -15.80 -2.70
CA GLY A 162 -4.62 -16.29 -1.51
C GLY A 162 -6.13 -16.17 -1.62
N GLY A 163 -6.84 -16.88 -0.76
CA GLY A 163 -8.29 -16.75 -0.63
C GLY A 163 -8.66 -15.45 0.10
N PHE A 164 -9.96 -15.27 0.31
CA PHE A 164 -10.46 -14.18 1.14
C PHE A 164 -11.59 -14.68 2.06
N ARG A 165 -11.83 -13.95 3.14
CA ARG A 165 -12.95 -14.14 4.05
C ARG A 165 -13.65 -12.81 4.26
N SER A 166 -14.96 -12.78 4.07
CA SER A 166 -15.77 -11.57 4.30
C SER A 166 -16.33 -11.56 5.71
N PHE A 167 -16.37 -10.38 6.31
CA PHE A 167 -16.88 -10.14 7.65
C PHE A 167 -17.87 -8.99 7.61
N THR A 168 -18.85 -9.03 8.51
CA THR A 168 -19.61 -7.83 8.82
C THR A 168 -18.71 -6.84 9.58
N LEU A 169 -19.01 -5.56 9.52
CA LEU A 169 -18.26 -4.54 10.28
C LEU A 169 -18.28 -4.79 11.79
N LYS A 170 -19.33 -5.44 12.31
CA LYS A 170 -19.46 -5.81 13.73
C LYS A 170 -18.55 -7.00 14.12
N GLN A 171 -18.14 -7.81 13.16
CA GLN A 171 -17.24 -8.95 13.38
C GLN A 171 -15.77 -8.58 13.22
N ALA A 172 -15.48 -7.48 12.51
CA ALA A 172 -14.11 -6.98 12.41
C ALA A 172 -13.70 -6.31 13.73
N PRO A 173 -12.43 -6.40 14.16
CA PRO A 173 -11.95 -5.69 15.34
C PRO A 173 -12.20 -4.19 15.21
N PRO A 174 -12.75 -3.52 16.24
CA PRO A 174 -13.04 -2.09 16.20
C PRO A 174 -11.82 -1.25 15.84
N GLU A 175 -10.65 -1.57 16.40
CA GLU A 175 -9.39 -0.86 16.19
C GLU A 175 -8.95 -0.89 14.72
N VAL A 176 -9.18 -2.01 14.03
CA VAL A 176 -8.89 -2.17 12.61
C VAL A 176 -9.78 -1.25 11.78
N VAL A 177 -11.09 -1.23 12.09
CA VAL A 177 -12.06 -0.39 11.39
C VAL A 177 -11.79 1.10 11.63
N GLU A 178 -11.53 1.49 12.87
CA GLU A 178 -11.23 2.88 13.25
C GLU A 178 -9.94 3.37 12.59
N THR A 179 -8.89 2.54 12.60
CA THR A 179 -7.62 2.87 11.94
C THR A 179 -7.80 3.04 10.44
N ALA A 180 -8.58 2.17 9.79
CA ALA A 180 -8.90 2.31 8.37
C ALA A 180 -9.66 3.60 8.07
N VAL A 181 -10.66 3.96 8.87
CA VAL A 181 -11.43 5.21 8.71
C VAL A 181 -10.52 6.43 8.89
N ARG A 182 -9.64 6.42 9.90
CA ARG A 182 -8.65 7.50 10.11
C ARG A 182 -7.72 7.64 8.90
N ALA A 183 -7.19 6.54 8.39
CA ALA A 183 -6.34 6.53 7.19
C ALA A 183 -7.07 7.08 5.97
N ALA A 184 -8.30 6.61 5.71
CA ALA A 184 -9.13 7.07 4.60
C ALA A 184 -9.39 8.59 4.65
N ARG A 185 -9.69 9.13 5.83
CA ARG A 185 -9.92 10.57 6.03
C ARG A 185 -8.70 11.43 5.71
N CYS A 186 -7.49 10.91 5.84
CA CYS A 186 -6.27 11.61 5.41
C CYS A 186 -6.23 11.75 3.88
N ILE A 187 -6.88 10.86 3.14
CA ILE A 187 -6.92 10.89 1.67
C ILE A 187 -8.05 11.80 1.18
N GLY A 188 -9.27 11.64 1.68
CA GLY A 188 -10.42 12.42 1.28
C GLY A 188 -11.75 11.72 1.56
N ASP A 189 -12.80 12.13 0.83
CA ASP A 189 -14.17 11.62 0.99
C ASP A 189 -14.57 10.60 -0.10
N GLY A 190 -13.61 10.04 -0.82
CA GLY A 190 -13.83 9.06 -1.88
C GLY A 190 -14.13 7.65 -1.38
N LEU A 191 -13.97 6.68 -2.28
CA LEU A 191 -14.05 5.24 -1.99
C LEU A 191 -12.64 4.67 -1.90
N TYR A 192 -12.27 4.16 -0.73
CA TYR A 192 -10.91 3.63 -0.48
C TYR A 192 -10.97 2.21 0.06
N GLY A 193 -10.03 1.39 -0.39
CA GLY A 193 -9.69 0.11 0.23
C GLY A 193 -8.42 0.28 1.06
N VAL A 194 -8.53 0.22 2.38
CA VAL A 194 -7.39 0.37 3.30
C VAL A 194 -6.90 -1.01 3.70
N ASP A 195 -5.63 -1.28 3.41
CA ASP A 195 -4.97 -2.52 3.79
C ASP A 195 -4.23 -2.36 5.12
N LEU A 196 -4.51 -3.24 6.07
CA LEU A 196 -3.90 -3.22 7.40
C LEU A 196 -3.36 -4.60 7.76
N LYS A 197 -2.28 -4.59 8.51
CA LYS A 197 -1.74 -5.79 9.18
C LYS A 197 -2.12 -5.74 10.64
N GLU A 198 -2.73 -6.81 11.10
CA GLU A 198 -2.96 -7.03 12.53
C GLU A 198 -1.75 -7.72 13.13
N THR A 199 -1.17 -7.15 14.16
CA THR A 199 -0.03 -7.72 14.89
C THR A 199 -0.45 -8.14 16.29
N LYS A 200 0.45 -8.84 17.00
CA LYS A 200 0.18 -9.25 18.41
C LYS A 200 0.07 -8.07 19.36
N ASP A 201 0.61 -6.93 18.96
CA ASP A 201 0.64 -5.71 19.75
C ASP A 201 -0.41 -4.67 19.29
N GLY A 202 -1.30 -5.05 18.36
CA GLY A 202 -2.36 -4.20 17.79
C GLY A 202 -2.34 -4.08 16.30
#